data_43cd292345b0418655bff40a54888d19
#
_entry.id   43cd292345b0418655bff40a54888d19
#
_cell.length_a   1.000
_cell.length_b   1.000
_cell.length_c   1.000
_cell.angle_alpha   90.00
_cell.angle_beta   90.00
_cell.angle_gamma   90.00
#
_symmetry.space_group_name_H-M   'P 1'
#
loop_
_entity.id
_entity.type
_entity.pdbx_description
1 polymer ?
#
loop_
_entity_poly.entity_id
_entity_poly.type
_entity_poly.pdbx_seq_one_letter_code
_entity_poly.pdbx_strand_id
1 'polypeptide(L)'
;MGEASKTAASAMLRGARGNSGVITSLLFRGFSKALEGKKEATAADIVEALKKGVEGAYKAVMKPTEGTILTVARIASEEAAACGAEDVPALWDVVMTAGQKALEDTPNLLPVLKKAGVVDAGGQGIMVIFEGMGKVFHGEGIVAGGEAAPNKAKLSTENAGKGVFTDDLMKVEDIKNGYCTQFLINKYEGASAAKMRAFAESNGDSVVCIEDDDVINLHVHTADPGKILSEAIKYGYLTNFKIENMHEQFLARQKQGKSLEKQASACLLYTSPSPRDGATSRMPSSA
;
A
#
# COMPACT_ATOMS: atom_id res chain seq x y z
N MET A 1 -20.27 13.22 9.86
CA MET A 1 -19.15 12.95 8.95
C MET A 1 -17.83 13.00 9.70
N GLY A 2 -17.46 14.10 10.38
CA GLY A 2 -16.17 14.28 11.04
C GLY A 2 -15.82 13.24 12.12
N GLU A 3 -16.73 12.88 13.00
CA GLU A 3 -16.49 11.85 14.03
C GLU A 3 -16.25 10.46 13.42
N ALA A 4 -17.05 10.09 12.40
CA ALA A 4 -16.90 8.80 11.74
C ALA A 4 -15.53 8.70 11.03
N SER A 5 -15.10 9.76 10.32
CA SER A 5 -13.80 9.81 9.66
C SER A 5 -12.63 9.81 10.65
N LYS A 6 -12.76 10.47 11.80
CA LYS A 6 -11.77 10.44 12.90
C LYS A 6 -11.64 9.03 13.48
N THR A 7 -12.75 8.38 13.78
CA THR A 7 -12.76 7.01 14.31
C THR A 7 -12.12 6.03 13.32
N ALA A 8 -12.46 6.14 12.03
CA ALA A 8 -11.87 5.30 10.98
C ALA A 8 -10.36 5.53 10.87
N ALA A 9 -9.90 6.78 10.83
CA ALA A 9 -8.48 7.11 10.74
C ALA A 9 -7.68 6.58 11.93
N SER A 10 -8.19 6.72 13.16
CA SER A 10 -7.56 6.20 14.38
C SER A 10 -7.50 4.66 14.36
N ALA A 11 -8.58 4.00 13.96
CA ALA A 11 -8.60 2.54 13.83
C ALA A 11 -7.60 2.05 12.76
N MET A 12 -7.52 2.75 11.62
CA MET A 12 -6.55 2.44 10.56
C MET A 12 -5.11 2.59 11.06
N LEU A 13 -4.80 3.63 11.84
CA LEU A 13 -3.47 3.81 12.41
C LEU A 13 -3.08 2.68 13.37
N ARG A 14 -4.01 2.25 14.22
CA ARG A 14 -3.79 1.13 15.18
C ARG A 14 -3.65 -0.20 14.46
N GLY A 15 -4.38 -0.40 13.36
CA GLY A 15 -4.33 -1.61 12.53
C GLY A 15 -3.25 -1.60 11.45
N ALA A 16 -2.59 -0.47 11.21
CA ALA A 16 -1.61 -0.31 10.15
C ALA A 16 -0.46 -1.31 10.27
N ARG A 17 -0.08 -1.90 9.15
CA ARG A 17 1.05 -2.83 9.05
C ARG A 17 1.92 -2.46 7.85
N GLY A 18 3.22 -2.34 8.09
CA GLY A 18 4.19 -1.91 7.08
C GLY A 18 3.96 -0.47 6.60
N ASN A 19 4.83 0.01 5.71
CA ASN A 19 4.80 1.38 5.22
C ASN A 19 3.48 1.76 4.53
N SER A 20 2.94 0.88 3.67
CA SER A 20 1.70 1.18 2.94
C SER A 20 0.51 1.36 3.87
N GLY A 21 0.37 0.51 4.91
CA GLY A 21 -0.72 0.65 5.90
C GLY A 21 -0.60 1.95 6.68
N VAL A 22 0.62 2.32 7.08
CA VAL A 22 0.88 3.56 7.81
C VAL A 22 0.60 4.77 6.93
N ILE A 23 1.07 4.78 5.67
CA ILE A 23 0.82 5.88 4.72
C ILE A 23 -0.69 6.03 4.47
N THR A 24 -1.41 4.92 4.26
CA THR A 24 -2.86 4.95 4.10
C THR A 24 -3.54 5.56 5.33
N SER A 25 -3.14 5.17 6.54
CA SER A 25 -3.69 5.75 7.76
C SER A 25 -3.44 7.27 7.88
N LEU A 26 -2.30 7.76 7.38
CA LEU A 26 -1.97 9.18 7.35
C LEU A 26 -2.83 9.96 6.34
N LEU A 27 -3.06 9.38 5.16
CA LEU A 27 -3.97 9.96 4.17
C LEU A 27 -5.37 10.16 4.78
N PHE A 28 -5.91 9.12 5.42
CA PHE A 28 -7.22 9.20 6.07
C PHE A 28 -7.22 10.10 7.31
N ARG A 29 -6.11 10.21 8.04
CA ARG A 29 -5.99 11.12 9.17
C ARG A 29 -6.04 12.59 8.75
N GLY A 30 -5.31 12.96 7.70
CA GLY A 30 -5.38 14.31 7.14
C GLY A 30 -6.77 14.60 6.58
N PHE A 31 -7.37 13.64 5.89
CA PHE A 31 -8.75 13.68 5.42
C PHE A 31 -9.74 13.95 6.56
N SER A 32 -9.65 13.20 7.67
CA SER A 32 -10.54 13.37 8.81
C SER A 32 -10.40 14.73 9.49
N LYS A 33 -9.18 15.27 9.57
CA LYS A 33 -8.94 16.61 10.14
C LYS A 33 -9.61 17.72 9.34
N ALA A 34 -9.68 17.61 8.02
CA ALA A 34 -10.38 18.58 7.19
C ALA A 34 -11.91 18.54 7.41
N LEU A 35 -12.43 17.40 7.82
CA LEU A 35 -13.86 17.19 8.07
C LEU A 35 -14.25 17.37 9.55
N GLU A 36 -13.33 17.78 10.40
CA GLU A 36 -13.59 17.94 11.84
C GLU A 36 -14.74 18.94 12.08
N GLY A 37 -15.70 18.54 12.93
CA GLY A 37 -16.89 19.32 13.23
C GLY A 37 -17.99 19.32 12.15
N LYS A 38 -17.74 18.74 10.97
CA LYS A 38 -18.69 18.72 9.87
C LYS A 38 -19.65 17.52 9.99
N LYS A 39 -20.96 17.76 9.85
CA LYS A 39 -22.00 16.73 9.77
C LYS A 39 -22.15 16.21 8.35
N GLU A 40 -22.05 17.08 7.37
CA GLU A 40 -22.10 16.83 5.94
C GLU A 40 -20.85 17.41 5.28
N ALA A 41 -20.50 16.94 4.11
CA ALA A 41 -19.37 17.42 3.35
C ALA A 41 -19.80 17.73 1.91
N THR A 42 -19.38 18.88 1.42
CA THR A 42 -19.51 19.30 0.02
C THR A 42 -18.33 18.77 -0.82
N ALA A 43 -18.41 18.90 -2.15
CA ALA A 43 -17.28 18.58 -3.03
C ALA A 43 -16.01 19.35 -2.64
N ALA A 44 -16.14 20.65 -2.32
CA ALA A 44 -15.02 21.47 -1.88
C ALA A 44 -14.39 20.96 -0.56
N ASP A 45 -15.22 20.47 0.36
CA ASP A 45 -14.72 19.87 1.61
C ASP A 45 -13.95 18.58 1.36
N ILE A 46 -14.38 17.77 0.41
CA ILE A 46 -13.68 16.54 0.02
C ILE A 46 -12.34 16.86 -0.67
N VAL A 47 -12.30 17.87 -1.53
CA VAL A 47 -11.05 18.34 -2.15
C VAL A 47 -10.04 18.76 -1.07
N GLU A 48 -10.46 19.58 -0.11
CA GLU A 48 -9.59 20.00 1.00
C GLU A 48 -9.17 18.81 1.88
N ALA A 49 -10.06 17.83 2.06
CA ALA A 49 -9.76 16.63 2.81
C ALA A 49 -8.71 15.75 2.13
N LEU A 50 -8.79 15.56 0.80
CA LEU A 50 -7.79 14.86 0.02
C LEU A 50 -6.44 15.58 0.09
N LYS A 51 -6.43 16.90 -0.10
CA LYS A 51 -5.23 17.73 -0.02
C LYS A 51 -4.53 17.60 1.32
N LYS A 52 -5.25 17.77 2.44
CA LYS A 52 -4.68 17.60 3.80
C LYS A 52 -4.20 16.19 4.06
N GLY A 53 -4.87 15.18 3.50
CA GLY A 53 -4.43 13.80 3.54
C GLY A 53 -3.05 13.63 2.93
N VAL A 54 -2.89 14.11 1.70
CA VAL A 54 -1.63 14.04 0.95
C VAL A 54 -0.52 14.82 1.65
N GLU A 55 -0.77 16.07 2.06
CA GLU A 55 0.20 16.89 2.79
C GLU A 55 0.68 16.20 4.07
N GLY A 56 -0.26 15.61 4.84
CA GLY A 56 0.04 14.87 6.05
C GLY A 56 0.92 13.65 5.80
N ALA A 57 0.64 12.89 4.76
CA ALA A 57 1.40 11.72 4.38
C ALA A 57 2.82 12.07 3.92
N TYR A 58 2.97 13.05 3.02
CA TYR A 58 4.29 13.51 2.56
C TYR A 58 5.15 14.06 3.70
N LYS A 59 4.55 14.82 4.62
CA LYS A 59 5.28 15.38 5.78
C LYS A 59 5.77 14.31 6.76
N ALA A 60 5.07 13.21 6.88
CA ALA A 60 5.40 12.16 7.84
C ALA A 60 6.45 11.17 7.32
N VAL A 61 6.57 11.01 6.01
CA VAL A 61 7.55 10.12 5.37
C VAL A 61 8.86 10.87 5.19
N MET A 62 9.95 10.38 5.78
CA MET A 62 11.27 11.02 5.73
C MET A 62 11.80 11.26 4.32
N LYS A 63 11.61 10.29 3.43
CA LYS A 63 12.06 10.33 2.04
C LYS A 63 10.92 9.89 1.13
N PRO A 64 9.97 10.79 0.82
CA PRO A 64 8.89 10.47 -0.10
C PRO A 64 9.49 10.04 -1.45
N THR A 65 9.03 8.91 -1.95
CA THR A 65 9.48 8.35 -3.22
C THR A 65 8.34 8.45 -4.23
N GLU A 66 8.62 9.06 -5.37
CA GLU A 66 7.67 9.13 -6.48
C GLU A 66 7.53 7.75 -7.16
N GLY A 67 6.39 7.52 -7.82
CA GLY A 67 6.05 6.21 -8.38
C GLY A 67 5.47 5.24 -7.35
N THR A 68 4.94 5.76 -6.24
CA THR A 68 4.35 4.97 -5.14
C THR A 68 2.92 5.43 -4.82
N ILE A 69 2.30 4.81 -3.81
CA ILE A 69 0.99 5.20 -3.26
C ILE A 69 0.89 6.73 -3.01
N LEU A 70 1.99 7.39 -2.63
CA LEU A 70 2.03 8.83 -2.41
C LEU A 70 1.76 9.59 -3.70
N THR A 71 2.39 9.19 -4.80
CA THR A 71 2.20 9.80 -6.13
C THR A 71 0.76 9.64 -6.62
N VAL A 72 0.21 8.43 -6.48
CA VAL A 72 -1.18 8.16 -6.90
C VAL A 72 -2.16 9.05 -6.12
N ALA A 73 -2.02 9.10 -4.80
CA ALA A 73 -2.89 9.94 -3.95
C ALA A 73 -2.70 11.44 -4.25
N ARG A 74 -1.47 11.91 -4.51
CA ARG A 74 -1.18 13.31 -4.82
C ARG A 74 -1.81 13.72 -6.14
N ILE A 75 -1.57 12.99 -7.21
CA ILE A 75 -2.11 13.33 -8.54
C ILE A 75 -3.63 13.29 -8.52
N ALA A 76 -4.25 12.28 -7.90
CA ALA A 76 -5.70 12.23 -7.74
C ALA A 76 -6.25 13.47 -6.99
N SER A 77 -5.56 13.93 -5.94
CA SER A 77 -5.94 15.12 -5.18
C SER A 77 -5.75 16.44 -5.96
N GLU A 78 -4.66 16.55 -6.73
CA GLU A 78 -4.36 17.74 -7.57
C GLU A 78 -5.40 17.90 -8.69
N GLU A 79 -5.74 16.82 -9.39
CA GLU A 79 -6.77 16.83 -10.44
C GLU A 79 -8.18 17.09 -9.88
N ALA A 80 -8.49 16.51 -8.70
CA ALA A 80 -9.73 16.82 -7.99
C ALA A 80 -9.84 18.31 -7.64
N ALA A 81 -8.74 18.93 -7.24
CA ALA A 81 -8.73 20.37 -6.93
C ALA A 81 -8.87 21.26 -8.19
N ALA A 82 -8.41 20.77 -9.34
CA ALA A 82 -8.44 21.51 -10.60
C ALA A 82 -9.76 21.37 -11.37
N CYS A 83 -10.55 20.32 -11.11
CA CYS A 83 -11.71 19.99 -11.96
C CYS A 83 -12.92 20.92 -11.77
N GLY A 84 -13.03 21.61 -10.62
CA GLY A 84 -14.15 22.51 -10.32
C GLY A 84 -15.52 21.82 -10.21
N ALA A 85 -15.56 20.51 -9.91
CA ALA A 85 -16.81 19.77 -9.77
C ALA A 85 -17.61 20.28 -8.55
N GLU A 86 -18.91 20.48 -8.73
CA GLU A 86 -19.80 21.00 -7.69
C GLU A 86 -20.42 19.87 -6.84
N ASP A 87 -20.53 18.67 -7.36
CA ASP A 87 -21.05 17.51 -6.66
C ASP A 87 -19.98 16.44 -6.39
N VAL A 88 -20.18 15.63 -5.34
CA VAL A 88 -19.23 14.63 -4.89
C VAL A 88 -19.07 13.47 -5.87
N PRO A 89 -20.14 12.91 -6.49
CA PRO A 89 -19.99 11.86 -7.49
C PRO A 89 -19.09 12.26 -8.66
N ALA A 90 -19.36 13.40 -9.31
CA ALA A 90 -18.57 13.90 -10.43
C ALA A 90 -17.11 14.19 -10.02
N LEU A 91 -16.90 14.78 -8.83
CA LEU A 91 -15.56 14.95 -8.26
C LEU A 91 -14.84 13.62 -8.15
N TRP A 92 -15.54 12.59 -7.64
CA TRP A 92 -14.93 11.31 -7.38
C TRP A 92 -14.57 10.53 -8.66
N ASP A 93 -15.32 10.74 -9.74
CA ASP A 93 -14.97 10.20 -11.07
C ASP A 93 -13.63 10.76 -11.57
N VAL A 94 -13.36 12.04 -11.29
CA VAL A 94 -12.06 12.66 -11.59
C VAL A 94 -10.96 12.04 -10.73
N VAL A 95 -11.19 11.86 -9.41
CA VAL A 95 -10.24 11.20 -8.51
C VAL A 95 -9.88 9.80 -9.02
N MET A 96 -10.89 9.02 -9.43
CA MET A 96 -10.69 7.66 -9.95
C MET A 96 -9.90 7.67 -11.26
N THR A 97 -10.27 8.52 -12.19
CA THR A 97 -9.60 8.61 -13.51
C THR A 97 -8.15 9.05 -13.37
N ALA A 98 -7.90 10.10 -12.59
CA ALA A 98 -6.57 10.63 -12.38
C ALA A 98 -5.68 9.66 -11.57
N GLY A 99 -6.23 9.05 -10.53
CA GLY A 99 -5.54 8.05 -9.73
C GLY A 99 -5.16 6.82 -10.53
N GLN A 100 -6.05 6.31 -11.39
CA GLN A 100 -5.78 5.17 -12.25
C GLN A 100 -4.66 5.47 -13.24
N LYS A 101 -4.69 6.63 -13.88
CA LYS A 101 -3.63 7.08 -14.79
C LYS A 101 -2.29 7.23 -14.08
N ALA A 102 -2.28 7.80 -12.87
CA ALA A 102 -1.08 7.92 -12.05
C ALA A 102 -0.53 6.56 -11.64
N LEU A 103 -1.39 5.58 -11.33
CA LEU A 103 -1.01 4.22 -11.01
C LEU A 103 -0.32 3.54 -12.20
N GLU A 104 -0.89 3.66 -13.40
CA GLU A 104 -0.32 3.12 -14.64
C GLU A 104 1.04 3.73 -14.97
N ASP A 105 1.30 4.97 -14.57
CA ASP A 105 2.56 5.68 -14.80
C ASP A 105 3.63 5.39 -13.73
N THR A 106 3.29 4.72 -12.63
CA THR A 106 4.26 4.41 -11.55
C THR A 106 5.52 3.68 -12.04
N PRO A 107 5.49 2.76 -13.05
CA PRO A 107 6.69 2.14 -13.57
C PRO A 107 7.65 3.12 -14.27
N ASN A 108 7.14 4.22 -14.82
CA ASN A 108 7.97 5.23 -15.46
C ASN A 108 8.70 6.12 -14.44
N LEU A 109 8.13 6.27 -13.25
CA LEU A 109 8.69 7.07 -12.15
C LEU A 109 9.66 6.26 -11.28
N LEU A 110 9.42 4.95 -11.14
CA LEU A 110 10.23 4.09 -10.29
C LEU A 110 10.87 2.95 -11.10
N PRO A 111 12.18 3.01 -11.37
CA PRO A 111 12.87 2.06 -12.26
C PRO A 111 12.73 0.59 -11.86
N VAL A 112 12.61 0.30 -10.56
CA VAL A 112 12.40 -1.05 -10.05
C VAL A 112 11.06 -1.63 -10.52
N LEU A 113 9.99 -0.84 -10.57
CA LEU A 113 8.68 -1.25 -11.07
C LEU A 113 8.71 -1.46 -12.58
N LYS A 114 9.40 -0.57 -13.31
CA LYS A 114 9.58 -0.69 -14.76
C LYS A 114 10.30 -1.99 -15.12
N LYS A 115 11.38 -2.31 -14.41
CA LYS A 115 12.13 -3.56 -14.62
C LYS A 115 11.29 -4.80 -14.29
N ALA A 116 10.44 -4.71 -13.26
CA ALA A 116 9.54 -5.78 -12.87
C ALA A 116 8.28 -5.90 -13.76
N GLY A 117 7.98 -4.90 -14.59
CA GLY A 117 6.78 -4.86 -15.44
C GLY A 117 5.47 -4.79 -14.65
N VAL A 118 5.50 -4.15 -13.47
CA VAL A 118 4.35 -4.05 -12.55
C VAL A 118 4.13 -2.60 -12.11
N VAL A 119 2.90 -2.30 -11.69
CA VAL A 119 2.55 -1.04 -11.03
C VAL A 119 2.83 -1.10 -9.53
N ASP A 120 2.79 0.05 -8.84
CA ASP A 120 2.96 0.09 -7.39
C ASP A 120 1.79 -0.61 -6.67
N ALA A 121 2.11 -1.61 -5.86
CA ALA A 121 1.11 -2.38 -5.12
C ALA A 121 0.36 -1.53 -4.06
N GLY A 122 1.04 -0.54 -3.46
CA GLY A 122 0.42 0.40 -2.52
C GLY A 122 -0.56 1.33 -3.23
N GLY A 123 -0.17 1.84 -4.41
CA GLY A 123 -1.02 2.63 -5.30
C GLY A 123 -2.25 1.83 -5.78
N GLN A 124 -2.05 0.57 -6.15
CA GLN A 124 -3.17 -0.32 -6.49
C GLN A 124 -4.12 -0.49 -5.31
N GLY A 125 -3.58 -0.65 -4.10
CA GLY A 125 -4.38 -0.81 -2.87
C GLY A 125 -5.22 0.42 -2.55
N ILE A 126 -4.69 1.64 -2.68
CA ILE A 126 -5.46 2.87 -2.44
C ILE A 126 -6.56 3.06 -3.49
N MET A 127 -6.33 2.67 -4.75
CA MET A 127 -7.34 2.73 -5.81
C MET A 127 -8.52 1.80 -5.53
N VAL A 128 -8.30 0.62 -4.96
CA VAL A 128 -9.38 -0.29 -4.53
C VAL A 128 -10.22 0.35 -3.41
N ILE A 129 -9.58 1.06 -2.48
CA ILE A 129 -10.30 1.80 -1.43
C ILE A 129 -11.12 2.93 -2.05
N PHE A 130 -10.54 3.70 -2.96
CA PHE A 130 -11.23 4.79 -3.66
C PHE A 130 -12.39 4.28 -4.51
N GLU A 131 -12.28 3.12 -5.16
CA GLU A 131 -13.38 2.48 -5.86
C GLU A 131 -14.55 2.16 -4.91
N GLY A 132 -14.25 1.60 -3.74
CA GLY A 132 -15.26 1.35 -2.71
C GLY A 132 -15.97 2.63 -2.23
N MET A 133 -15.21 3.71 -2.04
CA MET A 133 -15.77 5.03 -1.70
C MET A 133 -16.63 5.58 -2.84
N GLY A 134 -16.19 5.45 -4.09
CA GLY A 134 -16.94 5.88 -5.28
C GLY A 134 -18.32 5.24 -5.37
N LYS A 135 -18.42 3.95 -5.14
CA LYS A 135 -19.70 3.23 -5.12
C LYS A 135 -20.70 3.85 -4.13
N VAL A 136 -20.21 4.21 -2.94
CA VAL A 136 -21.04 4.87 -1.92
C VAL A 136 -21.46 6.27 -2.36
N PHE A 137 -20.56 7.05 -2.94
CA PHE A 137 -20.85 8.39 -3.44
C PHE A 137 -21.85 8.40 -4.60
N HIS A 138 -21.84 7.35 -5.44
CA HIS A 138 -22.83 7.12 -6.50
C HIS A 138 -24.14 6.50 -6.00
N GLY A 139 -24.29 6.27 -4.70
CA GLY A 139 -25.53 5.75 -4.10
C GLY A 139 -25.72 4.24 -4.21
N GLU A 140 -24.69 3.48 -4.54
CA GLU A 140 -24.75 2.01 -4.64
C GLU A 140 -24.85 1.29 -3.28
N GLY A 141 -25.02 2.01 -2.20
CA GLY A 141 -25.21 1.45 -0.86
C GLY A 141 -23.95 0.78 -0.28
N ILE A 142 -23.90 0.73 1.05
CA ILE A 142 -22.84 0.02 1.78
C ILE A 142 -23.13 -1.48 1.68
N VAL A 143 -22.18 -2.26 1.17
CA VAL A 143 -22.25 -3.71 1.30
C VAL A 143 -22.24 -4.04 2.79
N ALA A 144 -23.40 -4.43 3.32
CA ALA A 144 -23.51 -4.87 4.71
C ALA A 144 -22.47 -5.98 4.94
N GLY A 145 -21.57 -5.78 5.91
CA GLY A 145 -20.50 -6.73 6.21
C GLY A 145 -21.08 -8.09 6.61
N GLY A 146 -21.28 -8.94 5.63
CA GLY A 146 -21.29 -10.38 5.85
C GLY A 146 -19.85 -10.77 6.22
N GLU A 147 -19.72 -11.78 7.08
CA GLU A 147 -18.43 -12.37 7.46
C GLU A 147 -17.46 -12.32 6.30
N ALA A 148 -16.25 -11.82 6.54
CA ALA A 148 -15.22 -11.67 5.51
C ALA A 148 -14.96 -13.03 4.84
N ALA A 149 -15.81 -13.37 3.89
CA ALA A 149 -15.43 -14.36 2.90
C ALA A 149 -14.13 -13.83 2.29
N PRO A 150 -13.07 -14.66 2.20
CA PRO A 150 -11.85 -14.24 1.55
C PRO A 150 -12.25 -13.79 0.16
N ASN A 151 -12.27 -12.46 -0.02
CA ASN A 151 -12.65 -11.86 -1.28
C ASN A 151 -11.63 -12.35 -2.30
N LYS A 152 -11.98 -13.42 -2.99
CA LYS A 152 -11.42 -13.74 -4.29
C LYS A 152 -11.93 -12.65 -5.24
N ALA A 153 -11.51 -11.41 -4.99
CA ALA A 153 -11.44 -10.45 -6.05
C ALA A 153 -10.69 -11.20 -7.15
N LYS A 154 -11.38 -11.48 -8.24
CA LYS A 154 -10.74 -11.84 -9.49
C LYS A 154 -9.92 -10.61 -9.89
N LEU A 155 -8.82 -10.38 -9.18
CA LEU A 155 -7.68 -9.71 -9.76
C LEU A 155 -7.50 -10.45 -11.08
N SER A 156 -7.55 -9.75 -12.18
CA SER A 156 -7.26 -10.32 -13.49
C SER A 156 -5.86 -10.94 -13.36
N THR A 157 -5.85 -12.24 -13.09
CA THR A 157 -4.65 -13.05 -12.83
C THR A 157 -3.82 -13.25 -14.08
N GLU A 158 -4.17 -12.63 -15.19
CA GLU A 158 -3.39 -12.71 -16.41
C GLU A 158 -2.01 -12.03 -16.30
N ASN A 159 -1.82 -11.09 -15.37
CA ASN A 159 -0.54 -10.46 -15.10
C ASN A 159 0.05 -10.75 -13.71
N ALA A 160 -0.69 -11.39 -12.80
CA ALA A 160 -0.18 -11.73 -11.45
C ALA A 160 0.86 -12.86 -11.44
N GLY A 161 1.01 -13.59 -12.54
CA GLY A 161 1.97 -14.70 -12.69
C GLY A 161 3.33 -14.30 -13.30
N LYS A 162 3.48 -13.06 -13.74
CA LYS A 162 4.74 -12.53 -14.26
C LYS A 162 5.38 -11.50 -13.32
N GLY A 163 5.26 -11.71 -12.02
CA GLY A 163 6.10 -11.00 -11.06
C GLY A 163 7.55 -11.36 -11.33
N VAL A 164 8.22 -10.61 -12.19
CA VAL A 164 9.68 -10.64 -12.28
C VAL A 164 10.15 -10.14 -10.93
N PHE A 165 10.55 -11.08 -10.09
CA PHE A 165 11.14 -10.78 -8.80
C PHE A 165 12.38 -9.92 -9.07
N THR A 166 12.44 -8.78 -8.41
CA THR A 166 13.53 -7.78 -8.53
C THR A 166 14.83 -8.24 -7.89
N ASP A 167 15.10 -9.56 -7.90
CA ASP A 167 16.25 -10.20 -7.27
C ASP A 167 17.60 -9.77 -7.86
N ASP A 168 17.63 -9.28 -9.08
CA ASP A 168 18.87 -8.79 -9.71
C ASP A 168 19.29 -7.38 -9.26
N LEU A 169 18.49 -6.67 -8.47
CA LEU A 169 18.77 -5.27 -8.10
C LEU A 169 19.17 -5.04 -6.64
N MET A 170 18.82 -5.94 -5.74
CA MET A 170 19.25 -5.89 -4.34
C MET A 170 19.94 -7.20 -3.98
N LYS A 171 21.17 -7.12 -3.48
CA LYS A 171 21.84 -8.27 -2.86
C LYS A 171 21.48 -8.29 -1.37
N VAL A 172 21.47 -9.48 -0.77
CA VAL A 172 21.29 -9.63 0.69
C VAL A 172 22.27 -8.74 1.47
N GLU A 173 23.46 -8.55 0.93
CA GLU A 173 24.55 -7.74 1.48
C GLU A 173 24.22 -6.22 1.52
N ASP A 174 23.27 -5.77 0.69
CA ASP A 174 22.85 -4.36 0.64
C ASP A 174 21.87 -3.99 1.77
N ILE A 175 21.30 -4.98 2.46
CA ILE A 175 20.35 -4.79 3.57
C ILE A 175 21.15 -4.53 4.86
N LYS A 176 21.48 -3.28 5.14
CA LYS A 176 22.22 -2.88 6.36
C LYS A 176 21.38 -3.04 7.61
N ASN A 177 20.10 -2.67 7.55
CA ASN A 177 19.14 -2.72 8.65
C ASN A 177 18.18 -3.90 8.43
N GLY A 178 18.60 -5.09 8.85
CA GLY A 178 17.98 -6.36 8.49
C GLY A 178 16.63 -6.67 9.15
N TYR A 179 16.14 -5.83 10.08
CA TYR A 179 14.87 -6.07 10.79
C TYR A 179 13.84 -4.96 10.52
N CYS A 180 12.71 -5.34 9.92
CA CYS A 180 11.52 -4.51 9.88
C CYS A 180 10.83 -4.59 11.24
N THR A 181 10.86 -3.50 12.00
CA THR A 181 10.35 -3.44 13.38
C THR A 181 9.21 -2.45 13.46
N GLN A 182 8.03 -2.91 13.90
CA GLN A 182 6.84 -2.10 14.07
C GLN A 182 6.13 -2.45 15.38
N PHE A 183 5.63 -1.44 16.09
CA PHE A 183 4.80 -1.59 17.29
C PHE A 183 4.07 -0.31 17.63
N LEU A 184 3.09 -0.43 18.54
CA LEU A 184 2.39 0.71 19.12
C LEU A 184 2.95 0.99 20.52
N ILE A 185 3.15 2.26 20.84
CA ILE A 185 3.47 2.76 22.18
C ILE A 185 2.20 3.40 22.72
N ASN A 186 1.59 2.84 23.74
CA ASN A 186 0.49 3.46 24.47
C ASN A 186 1.10 4.46 25.45
N LYS A 187 0.95 5.75 25.17
CA LYS A 187 1.73 6.84 25.76
C LYS A 187 1.53 6.95 27.27
N TYR A 188 2.62 7.19 27.99
CA TYR A 188 2.56 7.81 29.31
C TYR A 188 2.31 9.31 29.16
N GLU A 189 1.80 9.93 30.21
CA GLU A 189 1.61 11.39 30.24
C GLU A 189 2.94 12.13 29.96
N GLY A 190 2.91 13.09 29.05
CA GLY A 190 4.11 13.85 28.65
C GLY A 190 5.04 13.13 27.65
N ALA A 191 4.72 11.92 27.21
CA ALA A 191 5.52 11.24 26.19
C ALA A 191 5.49 11.99 24.85
N SER A 192 6.64 12.08 24.18
CA SER A 192 6.79 12.81 22.92
C SER A 192 7.27 11.89 21.79
N ALA A 193 6.47 11.81 20.73
CA ALA A 193 6.85 11.09 19.52
C ALA A 193 8.08 11.69 18.82
N ALA A 194 8.33 12.99 18.96
CA ALA A 194 9.47 13.64 18.34
C ALA A 194 10.82 13.10 18.86
N LYS A 195 10.92 12.85 20.16
CA LYS A 195 12.14 12.27 20.76
C LYS A 195 12.32 10.82 20.32
N MET A 196 11.24 10.02 20.31
CA MET A 196 11.29 8.64 19.85
C MET A 196 11.64 8.56 18.36
N ARG A 197 11.10 9.47 17.54
CA ARG A 197 11.45 9.57 16.12
C ARG A 197 12.95 9.85 15.93
N ALA A 198 13.49 10.87 16.58
CA ALA A 198 14.90 11.22 16.48
C ALA A 198 15.82 10.06 16.89
N PHE A 199 15.43 9.31 17.93
CA PHE A 199 16.16 8.12 18.34
C PHE A 199 16.11 7.02 17.27
N ALA A 200 14.93 6.75 16.70
CA ALA A 200 14.77 5.74 15.64
C ALA A 200 15.56 6.11 14.37
N GLU A 201 15.56 7.40 13.98
CA GLU A 201 16.31 7.93 12.84
C GLU A 201 17.84 7.77 13.02
N SER A 202 18.35 7.84 14.25
CA SER A 202 19.77 7.64 14.54
C SER A 202 20.17 6.16 14.60
N ASN A 203 19.22 5.23 14.67
CA ASN A 203 19.46 3.79 14.85
C ASN A 203 18.83 2.90 13.77
N GLY A 204 18.35 3.50 12.68
CA GLY A 204 17.74 2.78 11.58
C GLY A 204 17.43 3.67 10.38
N ASP A 205 16.74 3.09 9.41
CA ASP A 205 16.20 3.79 8.24
C ASP A 205 14.72 3.47 8.06
N SER A 206 14.11 4.06 7.01
CA SER A 206 12.68 3.88 6.70
C SER A 206 11.76 4.19 7.89
N VAL A 207 12.15 5.17 8.70
CA VAL A 207 11.44 5.51 9.93
C VAL A 207 10.13 6.21 9.61
N VAL A 208 9.04 5.66 10.16
CA VAL A 208 7.74 6.30 10.22
C VAL A 208 7.25 6.29 11.66
N CYS A 209 7.14 7.47 12.27
CA CYS A 209 6.75 7.64 13.66
C CYS A 209 5.56 8.60 13.72
N ILE A 210 4.39 8.10 14.08
CA ILE A 210 3.13 8.83 14.05
C ILE A 210 2.52 8.86 15.42
N GLU A 211 2.23 10.06 15.90
CA GLU A 211 1.54 10.29 17.15
C GLU A 211 0.04 10.49 16.91
N ASP A 212 -0.78 9.82 17.69
CA ASP A 212 -2.19 10.04 17.87
C ASP A 212 -2.48 10.40 19.33
N ASP A 213 -3.74 10.61 19.69
CA ASP A 213 -4.12 11.13 21.02
C ASP A 213 -3.44 10.36 22.16
N ASP A 214 -3.49 9.05 22.16
CA ASP A 214 -3.01 8.14 23.22
C ASP A 214 -1.95 7.13 22.77
N VAL A 215 -1.59 7.10 21.49
CA VAL A 215 -0.63 6.14 20.95
C VAL A 215 0.41 6.79 20.03
N ILE A 216 1.59 6.15 19.98
CA ILE A 216 2.58 6.39 18.92
C ILE A 216 2.73 5.09 18.13
N ASN A 217 2.52 5.15 16.81
CA ASN A 217 2.85 4.04 15.91
C ASN A 217 4.27 4.28 15.39
N LEU A 218 5.17 3.33 15.67
CA LEU A 218 6.53 3.37 15.17
C LEU A 218 6.76 2.22 14.20
N HIS A 219 7.31 2.54 13.03
CA HIS A 219 7.88 1.63 12.07
C HIS A 219 9.32 2.05 11.76
N VAL A 220 10.26 1.12 11.80
CA VAL A 220 11.68 1.38 11.53
C VAL A 220 12.36 0.12 10.99
N HIS A 221 13.26 0.28 10.03
CA HIS A 221 14.22 -0.75 9.66
C HIS A 221 15.50 -0.53 10.47
N THR A 222 15.91 -1.53 11.23
CA THR A 222 17.06 -1.43 12.13
C THR A 222 17.90 -2.72 12.15
N ALA A 223 19.16 -2.59 12.52
CA ALA A 223 20.01 -3.75 12.78
C ALA A 223 19.80 -4.31 14.21
N ASP A 224 19.28 -3.48 15.13
CA ASP A 224 19.06 -3.84 16.55
C ASP A 224 17.66 -3.45 17.03
N PRO A 225 16.66 -4.34 16.84
CA PRO A 225 15.31 -4.13 17.35
C PRO A 225 15.26 -3.97 18.88
N GLY A 226 16.15 -4.66 19.61
CA GLY A 226 16.20 -4.60 21.06
C GLY A 226 16.48 -3.21 21.59
N LYS A 227 17.40 -2.49 20.93
CA LYS A 227 17.74 -1.09 21.26
C LYS A 227 16.56 -0.15 21.06
N ILE A 228 15.83 -0.32 19.96
CA ILE A 228 14.62 0.46 19.65
C ILE A 228 13.54 0.21 20.69
N LEU A 229 13.28 -1.06 21.05
CA LEU A 229 12.29 -1.43 22.06
C LEU A 229 12.66 -0.91 23.46
N SER A 230 13.93 -1.02 23.85
CA SER A 230 14.44 -0.52 25.15
C SER A 230 14.28 0.98 25.30
N GLU A 231 14.38 1.73 24.22
CA GLU A 231 14.09 3.16 24.25
C GLU A 231 12.58 3.41 24.32
N ALA A 232 11.80 2.69 23.50
CA ALA A 232 10.37 2.90 23.33
C ALA A 232 9.57 2.71 24.66
N ILE A 233 9.94 1.76 25.50
CA ILE A 233 9.30 1.53 26.81
C ILE A 233 9.39 2.74 27.77
N LYS A 234 10.29 3.66 27.54
CA LYS A 234 10.39 4.90 28.34
C LYS A 234 9.22 5.86 28.05
N TYR A 235 8.56 5.72 26.90
CA TYR A 235 7.48 6.58 26.44
C TYR A 235 6.08 6.00 26.69
N GLY A 236 5.98 4.69 26.99
CA GLY A 236 4.70 4.03 27.20
C GLY A 236 4.83 2.50 27.20
N TYR A 237 3.72 1.80 27.42
CA TYR A 237 3.71 0.34 27.27
C TYR A 237 3.48 -0.04 25.81
N LEU A 238 4.16 -1.10 25.38
CA LEU A 238 4.22 -1.49 23.99
C LEU A 238 3.20 -2.59 23.66
N THR A 239 2.56 -2.48 22.49
CA THR A 239 1.59 -3.45 21.95
C THR A 239 1.75 -3.63 20.46
N ASN A 240 1.07 -4.62 19.89
CA ASN A 240 1.01 -4.91 18.44
C ASN A 240 2.40 -5.05 17.79
N PHE A 241 3.26 -5.84 18.39
CA PHE A 241 4.60 -6.07 17.89
C PHE A 241 4.59 -6.81 16.56
N LYS A 242 5.41 -6.32 15.64
CA LYS A 242 5.79 -6.99 14.41
C LYS A 242 7.28 -6.78 14.19
N ILE A 243 8.07 -7.84 14.32
CA ILE A 243 9.51 -7.83 14.05
C ILE A 243 9.75 -8.94 13.04
N GLU A 244 10.23 -8.58 11.85
CA GLU A 244 10.47 -9.51 10.76
C GLU A 244 11.90 -9.38 10.27
N ASN A 245 12.55 -10.52 10.03
CA ASN A 245 13.87 -10.57 9.42
C ASN A 245 13.72 -10.39 7.90
N MET A 246 14.19 -9.27 7.39
CA MET A 246 14.10 -8.93 5.98
C MET A 246 15.01 -9.80 5.09
N HIS A 247 16.13 -10.32 5.64
CA HIS A 247 16.97 -11.29 4.93
C HIS A 247 16.21 -12.60 4.69
N GLU A 248 15.50 -13.11 5.69
CA GLU A 248 14.69 -14.33 5.54
C GLU A 248 13.53 -14.12 4.55
N GLN A 249 12.87 -12.97 4.60
CA GLN A 249 11.82 -12.63 3.64
C GLN A 249 12.37 -12.58 2.20
N PHE A 250 13.54 -11.99 2.02
CA PHE A 250 14.20 -11.94 0.72
C PHE A 250 14.53 -13.36 0.20
N LEU A 251 15.15 -14.18 1.02
CA LEU A 251 15.49 -15.57 0.66
C LEU A 251 14.25 -16.43 0.38
N ALA A 252 13.16 -16.24 1.14
CA ALA A 252 11.91 -16.94 0.92
C ALA A 252 11.28 -16.57 -0.43
N ARG A 253 11.30 -15.29 -0.80
CA ARG A 253 10.83 -14.81 -2.11
C ARG A 253 11.65 -15.39 -3.25
N GLN A 254 12.98 -15.42 -3.14
CA GLN A 254 13.85 -16.04 -4.15
C GLN A 254 13.51 -17.52 -4.37
N LYS A 255 13.26 -18.27 -3.30
CA LYS A 255 12.87 -19.69 -3.42
C LYS A 255 11.53 -19.85 -4.12
N GLN A 256 10.55 -18.99 -3.83
CA GLN A 256 9.24 -19.01 -4.49
C GLN A 256 9.34 -18.64 -5.98
N GLY A 257 10.13 -17.62 -6.34
CA GLY A 257 10.39 -17.25 -7.74
C GLY A 257 10.96 -18.39 -8.56
N LYS A 258 12.02 -19.01 -8.07
CA LYS A 258 12.64 -20.20 -8.72
C LYS A 258 11.70 -21.40 -8.85
N SER A 259 10.77 -21.57 -7.89
CA SER A 259 9.76 -22.63 -7.96
C SER A 259 8.72 -22.36 -9.05
N LEU A 260 8.28 -21.11 -9.19
CA LEU A 260 7.33 -20.70 -10.23
C LEU A 260 7.93 -20.78 -11.64
N GLU A 261 9.20 -20.39 -11.80
CA GLU A 261 9.92 -20.53 -13.08
C GLU A 261 10.06 -22.00 -13.50
N LYS A 262 10.36 -22.89 -12.55
CA LYS A 262 10.40 -24.34 -12.82
C LYS A 262 9.04 -24.89 -13.24
N GLN A 263 7.96 -24.43 -12.61
CA GLN A 263 6.60 -24.85 -12.96
C GLN A 263 6.18 -24.30 -14.33
N ALA A 264 6.49 -23.04 -14.62
CA ALA A 264 6.22 -22.43 -15.92
C ALA A 264 7.01 -23.13 -17.05
N SER A 265 8.28 -23.45 -16.83
CA SER A 265 9.12 -24.18 -17.80
C SER A 265 8.62 -25.61 -18.02
N ALA A 266 8.13 -26.29 -16.97
CA ALA A 266 7.54 -27.62 -17.09
C ALA A 266 6.21 -27.58 -17.86
N CYS A 267 5.39 -26.54 -17.68
CA CYS A 267 4.13 -26.36 -18.41
C CYS A 267 4.36 -26.09 -19.90
N LEU A 268 5.40 -25.35 -20.26
CA LEU A 268 5.77 -25.07 -21.65
C LEU A 268 6.27 -26.31 -22.39
N LEU A 269 6.87 -27.27 -21.69
CA LEU A 269 7.27 -28.55 -22.27
C LEU A 269 6.08 -29.47 -22.65
N TYR A 270 4.92 -29.27 -21.98
CA TYR A 270 3.71 -30.05 -22.28
C TYR A 270 2.83 -29.46 -23.40
N THR A 271 3.07 -28.24 -23.84
CA THR A 271 2.30 -27.57 -24.90
C THR A 271 2.97 -27.59 -26.26
N SER A 272 4.13 -28.26 -26.41
CA SER A 272 4.74 -28.49 -27.71
C SER A 272 3.98 -29.62 -28.44
N PRO A 273 3.38 -29.37 -29.61
CA PRO A 273 2.66 -30.42 -30.35
C PRO A 273 3.61 -31.57 -30.65
N SER A 274 3.17 -32.78 -30.31
CA SER A 274 3.90 -34.00 -30.63
C SER A 274 4.07 -34.12 -32.14
N PRO A 275 5.24 -34.55 -32.66
CA PRO A 275 5.44 -34.79 -34.08
C PRO A 275 4.53 -35.87 -34.68
N ARG A 276 3.68 -36.52 -33.86
CA ARG A 276 2.73 -37.54 -34.26
C ARG A 276 1.35 -36.99 -34.66
N ASP A 277 1.03 -35.72 -34.40
CA ASP A 277 -0.28 -35.16 -34.72
C ASP A 277 -0.42 -34.69 -36.19
N GLY A 278 0.60 -34.89 -37.01
CA GLY A 278 0.66 -34.50 -38.42
C GLY A 278 0.39 -35.60 -39.45
N ALA A 279 0.00 -36.79 -39.04
CA ALA A 279 -0.24 -37.90 -39.97
C ALA A 279 -1.58 -38.61 -39.72
N THR A 280 -2.65 -38.11 -40.33
CA THR A 280 -3.72 -38.96 -40.87
C THR A 280 -4.84 -38.09 -41.43
N SER A 281 -4.99 -38.04 -42.71
CA SER A 281 -6.28 -38.22 -43.38
C SER A 281 -6.06 -38.20 -44.89
N ARG A 282 -5.70 -39.36 -45.47
CA ARG A 282 -6.04 -39.65 -46.84
C ARG A 282 -7.19 -40.64 -46.77
N MET A 283 -8.38 -40.19 -47.09
CA MET A 283 -9.47 -41.11 -47.49
C MET A 283 -9.22 -41.61 -48.90
N PRO A 284 -9.41 -42.91 -49.16
CA PRO A 284 -9.47 -43.42 -50.53
C PRO A 284 -10.84 -43.10 -51.10
N SER A 285 -10.86 -42.53 -52.31
CA SER A 285 -12.07 -42.47 -53.11
C SER A 285 -12.37 -43.89 -53.68
N SER A 286 -13.56 -44.37 -53.38
CA SER A 286 -14.13 -45.57 -53.97
C SER A 286 -14.69 -45.27 -55.34
N ALA A 287 -14.36 -46.19 -56.29
CA ALA A 287 -15.06 -46.37 -57.52
C ALA A 287 -16.46 -46.95 -57.24
#